data_97e664f017a03084dd5ced6660ece83e
#
_entry.id   97e664f017a03084dd5ced6660ece83e
#
_cell.length_a   1.000
_cell.length_b   1.000
_cell.length_c   1.000
_cell.angle_alpha   90.00
_cell.angle_beta   90.00
_cell.angle_gamma   90.00
#
_symmetry.space_group_name_H-M   'P 1'
#
loop_
_entity.id
_entity.type
_entity.pdbx_description
1 polymer ?
#
loop_
_entity_poly.entity_id
_entity_poly.type
_entity_poly.pdbx_seq_one_letter_code
_entity_poly.pdbx_strand_id
1 'polypeptide(L)'
;MDNSSLDAYLDGSAYGGETVRFYDVAHEGAQIRSVAGAVPQMEGLHGLQPRSVVIIATDQVATASARFVTRMRSPLRVPVVITDALPSYVGALDIVMVVGDRADDPEASQGLIAADRRGATTVLVGPPRGPVLEDAPSGTVVVPALPTVFGASPARSIIAVGTVLDLLEEDPGLVMQRLDEIAGVVDEELEQLSPERDVVVNPGRQLREFGELARVLHTGRSRHGFAIAELMSVLWSLKGLPSGVAAMDELEIAPQAPTRDLFHDPLLDGPLDLVPLRTVVWAEDPDVAATLPDALAVNCETPG
;
A
#
# COMPACT_ATOMS: atom_id res chain seq x y z
N MET A 1 -11.19 36.60 19.06
CA MET A 1 -10.56 35.30 18.82
C MET A 1 -9.08 35.51 18.85
N ASP A 2 -8.39 34.85 19.75
CA ASP A 2 -6.96 35.04 20.00
C ASP A 2 -6.21 34.41 18.80
N ASN A 3 -5.21 35.11 18.26
CA ASN A 3 -4.44 34.66 17.10
C ASN A 3 -3.76 33.28 17.34
N SER A 4 -3.42 32.99 18.61
CA SER A 4 -2.85 31.68 19.01
C SER A 4 -3.78 30.51 18.81
N SER A 5 -5.10 30.71 18.87
CA SER A 5 -6.07 29.63 18.62
C SER A 5 -6.23 29.32 17.13
N LEU A 6 -6.07 30.34 16.26
CA LEU A 6 -6.11 30.15 14.80
C LEU A 6 -4.85 29.40 14.29
N ASP A 7 -3.68 29.75 14.84
CA ASP A 7 -2.43 29.07 14.50
C ASP A 7 -2.47 27.59 14.88
N ALA A 8 -3.08 27.25 16.04
CA ALA A 8 -3.25 25.86 16.48
C ALA A 8 -4.19 25.02 15.58
N TYR A 9 -5.14 25.65 14.88
CA TYR A 9 -5.95 24.97 13.87
C TYR A 9 -5.19 24.79 12.55
N LEU A 10 -4.35 25.76 12.18
CA LEU A 10 -3.57 25.73 10.95
C LEU A 10 -2.40 24.72 11.00
N ASP A 11 -1.76 24.57 12.16
CA ASP A 11 -0.67 23.62 12.37
C ASP A 11 -1.13 22.23 12.84
N GLY A 12 -2.44 22.05 13.02
CA GLY A 12 -3.05 20.80 13.46
C GLY A 12 -2.94 20.50 14.95
N SER A 13 -2.32 21.36 15.76
CA SER A 13 -2.13 21.14 17.21
C SER A 13 -3.43 21.20 18.01
N ALA A 14 -4.48 21.80 17.43
CA ALA A 14 -5.83 21.81 18.02
C ALA A 14 -6.58 20.48 17.86
N TYR A 15 -6.11 19.60 16.97
CA TYR A 15 -6.73 18.32 16.72
C TYR A 15 -6.09 17.18 17.52
N GLY A 16 -6.87 16.14 17.82
CA GLY A 16 -6.32 14.90 18.39
C GLY A 16 -5.28 14.25 17.47
N GLY A 17 -4.26 13.64 18.03
CA GLY A 17 -3.20 13.00 17.23
C GLY A 17 -3.68 11.92 16.29
N GLU A 18 -4.85 11.33 16.53
CA GLU A 18 -5.51 10.37 15.64
C GLU A 18 -6.07 11.07 14.40
N THR A 19 -6.77 12.19 14.59
CA THR A 19 -7.33 13.01 13.49
C THR A 19 -6.23 13.52 12.57
N VAL A 20 -5.11 14.01 13.15
CA VAL A 20 -3.96 14.49 12.37
C VAL A 20 -3.37 13.39 11.50
N ARG A 21 -3.22 12.17 12.05
CA ARG A 21 -2.71 11.03 11.26
C ARG A 21 -3.69 10.53 10.19
N PHE A 22 -4.99 10.62 10.47
CA PHE A 22 -6.02 10.26 9.52
C PHE A 22 -6.09 11.23 8.34
N TYR A 23 -5.67 12.47 8.54
CA TYR A 23 -5.64 13.49 7.49
C TYR A 23 -4.84 13.04 6.25
N ASP A 24 -3.68 12.41 6.46
CA ASP A 24 -2.89 11.87 5.34
C ASP A 24 -3.63 10.75 4.60
N VAL A 25 -4.29 9.85 5.34
CA VAL A 25 -5.06 8.74 4.78
C VAL A 25 -6.30 9.24 4.03
N ALA A 26 -6.94 10.30 4.53
CA ALA A 26 -8.11 10.91 3.89
C ALA A 26 -7.85 11.47 2.49
N HIS A 27 -6.58 11.58 2.07
CA HIS A 27 -6.20 12.03 0.73
C HIS A 27 -5.97 10.88 -0.28
N GLU A 28 -6.16 9.61 0.10
CA GLU A 28 -5.87 8.48 -0.80
C GLU A 28 -6.74 8.51 -2.08
N GLY A 29 -8.01 8.90 -2.00
CA GLY A 29 -8.84 9.12 -3.21
C GLY A 29 -8.29 10.21 -4.12
N ALA A 30 -7.81 11.32 -3.55
CA ALA A 30 -7.17 12.38 -4.33
C ALA A 30 -5.81 11.92 -4.93
N GLN A 31 -5.07 11.06 -4.26
CA GLN A 31 -3.88 10.41 -4.81
C GLN A 31 -4.21 9.54 -6.03
N ILE A 32 -5.31 8.79 -5.98
CA ILE A 32 -5.80 8.01 -7.14
C ILE A 32 -6.14 8.93 -8.31
N ARG A 33 -6.85 10.05 -8.06
CA ARG A 33 -7.16 11.03 -9.10
C ARG A 33 -5.90 11.67 -9.70
N SER A 34 -4.82 11.82 -8.93
CA SER A 34 -3.55 12.31 -9.49
C SER A 34 -2.96 11.34 -10.52
N VAL A 35 -3.13 10.02 -10.31
CA VAL A 35 -2.77 9.00 -11.31
C VAL A 35 -3.66 9.10 -12.54
N ALA A 36 -4.98 9.22 -12.37
CA ALA A 36 -5.93 9.42 -13.48
C ALA A 36 -5.56 10.65 -14.32
N GLY A 37 -5.19 11.75 -13.67
CA GLY A 37 -4.72 12.96 -14.34
C GLY A 37 -3.41 12.81 -15.14
N ALA A 38 -2.60 11.79 -14.84
CA ALA A 38 -1.38 11.48 -15.58
C ALA A 38 -1.60 10.54 -16.79
N VAL A 39 -2.77 9.87 -16.90
CA VAL A 39 -3.08 8.92 -17.98
C VAL A 39 -2.89 9.51 -19.39
N PRO A 40 -3.29 10.77 -19.69
CA PRO A 40 -3.05 11.34 -21.02
C PRO A 40 -1.56 11.38 -21.41
N GLN A 41 -0.65 11.51 -20.43
CA GLN A 41 0.80 11.48 -20.68
C GLN A 41 1.31 10.05 -20.91
N MET A 42 0.51 9.05 -20.56
CA MET A 42 0.80 7.62 -20.72
C MET A 42 0.16 7.02 -21.98
N GLU A 43 -0.55 7.78 -22.82
CA GLU A 43 -1.21 7.27 -24.03
C GLU A 43 -0.24 6.48 -24.93
N GLY A 44 1.03 6.83 -24.96
CA GLY A 44 2.07 6.12 -25.70
C GLY A 44 2.32 4.68 -25.22
N LEU A 45 1.78 4.28 -24.06
CA LEU A 45 1.85 2.88 -23.57
C LEU A 45 0.80 1.99 -24.22
N HIS A 46 -0.30 2.56 -24.71
CA HIS A 46 -1.40 1.79 -25.28
C HIS A 46 -0.96 0.99 -26.51
N GLY A 47 -1.21 -0.31 -26.44
CA GLY A 47 -0.85 -1.26 -27.51
C GLY A 47 0.63 -1.64 -27.57
N LEU A 48 1.49 -1.11 -26.67
CA LEU A 48 2.86 -1.59 -26.57
C LEU A 48 2.90 -3.05 -26.14
N GLN A 49 3.88 -3.76 -26.65
CA GLN A 49 4.20 -5.13 -26.24
C GLN A 49 5.62 -5.16 -25.66
N PRO A 50 5.80 -4.69 -24.45
CA PRO A 50 7.13 -4.65 -23.84
C PRO A 50 7.60 -6.07 -23.56
N ARG A 51 8.93 -6.25 -23.61
CA ARG A 51 9.56 -7.51 -23.20
C ARG A 51 9.43 -7.72 -21.69
N SER A 52 9.48 -6.64 -20.91
CA SER A 52 9.25 -6.65 -19.47
C SER A 52 8.84 -5.27 -18.95
N VAL A 53 8.18 -5.27 -17.78
CA VAL A 53 7.99 -4.09 -16.95
C VAL A 53 8.88 -4.25 -15.72
N VAL A 54 9.82 -3.33 -15.54
CA VAL A 54 10.76 -3.33 -14.41
C VAL A 54 10.36 -2.22 -13.45
N ILE A 55 10.11 -2.57 -12.20
CA ILE A 55 9.71 -1.65 -11.15
C ILE A 55 10.86 -1.51 -10.16
N ILE A 56 11.50 -0.36 -10.15
CA ILE A 56 12.49 0.03 -9.13
C ILE A 56 11.71 0.65 -7.98
N ALA A 57 11.62 -0.07 -6.88
CA ALA A 57 10.87 0.37 -5.70
C ALA A 57 11.82 1.04 -4.71
N THR A 58 11.57 2.32 -4.38
CA THR A 58 12.47 3.10 -3.51
C THR A 58 12.22 2.86 -2.02
N ASP A 59 11.10 2.23 -1.66
CA ASP A 59 10.73 1.95 -0.26
C ASP A 59 9.90 0.67 -0.13
N GLN A 60 9.63 0.28 1.12
CA GLN A 60 8.90 -0.96 1.41
C GLN A 60 7.42 -0.90 1.02
N VAL A 61 6.79 0.28 1.11
CA VAL A 61 5.39 0.45 0.69
C VAL A 61 5.27 0.25 -0.82
N ALA A 62 6.17 0.88 -1.59
CA ALA A 62 6.23 0.71 -3.03
C ALA A 62 6.48 -0.76 -3.44
N THR A 63 7.42 -1.44 -2.75
CA THR A 63 7.68 -2.87 -2.98
C THR A 63 6.45 -3.72 -2.71
N ALA A 64 5.78 -3.51 -1.56
CA ALA A 64 4.59 -4.25 -1.18
C ALA A 64 3.42 -3.96 -2.13
N SER A 65 3.22 -2.69 -2.52
CA SER A 65 2.20 -2.27 -3.48
C SER A 65 2.40 -2.91 -4.86
N ALA A 66 3.63 -2.92 -5.36
CA ALA A 66 3.95 -3.56 -6.64
C ALA A 66 3.71 -5.09 -6.59
N ARG A 67 4.08 -5.75 -5.49
CA ARG A 67 3.80 -7.18 -5.26
C ARG A 67 2.31 -7.45 -5.20
N PHE A 68 1.56 -6.61 -4.49
CA PHE A 68 0.11 -6.69 -4.41
C PHE A 68 -0.51 -6.68 -5.81
N VAL A 69 -0.19 -5.69 -6.65
CA VAL A 69 -0.70 -5.58 -8.02
C VAL A 69 -0.35 -6.81 -8.85
N THR A 70 0.90 -7.28 -8.80
CA THR A 70 1.34 -8.44 -9.58
C THR A 70 0.60 -9.71 -9.17
N ARG A 71 0.28 -9.90 -7.89
CA ARG A 71 -0.53 -11.02 -7.41
C ARG A 71 -2.00 -10.91 -7.83
N MET A 72 -2.58 -9.71 -7.69
CA MET A 72 -3.98 -9.45 -8.05
C MET A 72 -4.23 -9.66 -9.55
N ARG A 73 -3.28 -9.26 -10.40
CA ARG A 73 -3.37 -9.33 -11.86
C ARG A 73 -2.85 -10.64 -12.46
N SER A 74 -2.40 -11.58 -11.63
CA SER A 74 -1.85 -12.86 -12.12
C SER A 74 -2.97 -13.79 -12.67
N PRO A 75 -2.77 -14.43 -13.86
CA PRO A 75 -1.51 -14.49 -14.64
C PRO A 75 -1.22 -13.22 -15.43
N LEU A 76 0.02 -12.74 -15.32
CA LEU A 76 0.47 -11.55 -16.04
C LEU A 76 0.80 -11.89 -17.50
N ARG A 77 0.47 -11.00 -18.43
CA ARG A 77 0.80 -11.16 -19.86
C ARG A 77 2.23 -10.75 -20.19
N VAL A 78 2.79 -9.87 -19.38
CA VAL A 78 4.19 -9.42 -19.49
C VAL A 78 4.94 -9.75 -18.22
N PRO A 79 6.22 -10.14 -18.28
CA PRO A 79 7.03 -10.30 -17.09
C PRO A 79 7.14 -8.98 -16.33
N VAL A 80 6.85 -9.01 -15.01
CA VAL A 80 7.03 -7.87 -14.11
C VAL A 80 8.15 -8.20 -13.13
N VAL A 81 9.15 -7.36 -13.06
CA VAL A 81 10.33 -7.52 -12.18
C VAL A 81 10.34 -6.39 -11.16
N ILE A 82 10.27 -6.71 -9.89
CA ILE A 82 10.35 -5.75 -8.79
C ILE A 82 11.75 -5.85 -8.20
N THR A 83 12.44 -4.72 -8.13
CA THR A 83 13.85 -4.63 -7.76
C THR A 83 14.14 -3.30 -7.07
N ASP A 84 15.31 -3.16 -6.48
CA ASP A 84 15.85 -1.93 -5.89
C ASP A 84 16.89 -1.22 -6.79
N ALA A 85 17.33 -1.87 -7.88
CA ALA A 85 18.28 -1.32 -8.83
C ALA A 85 17.95 -1.73 -10.27
N LEU A 86 18.41 -0.96 -11.27
CA LEU A 86 18.16 -1.23 -12.68
C LEU A 86 18.92 -2.48 -13.16
N PRO A 87 18.23 -3.54 -13.61
CA PRO A 87 18.88 -4.72 -14.15
C PRO A 87 19.68 -4.42 -15.44
N SER A 88 20.78 -5.12 -15.63
CA SER A 88 21.69 -4.89 -16.77
C SER A 88 21.07 -5.19 -18.14
N TYR A 89 20.05 -6.05 -18.20
CA TYR A 89 19.38 -6.45 -19.45
C TYR A 89 18.40 -5.42 -20.00
N VAL A 90 18.02 -4.40 -19.21
CA VAL A 90 17.03 -3.38 -19.61
C VAL A 90 17.47 -2.63 -20.85
N GLY A 91 16.56 -2.43 -21.77
CA GLY A 91 16.77 -1.71 -23.05
C GLY A 91 15.46 -1.19 -23.64
N ALA A 92 15.50 -0.82 -24.93
CA ALA A 92 14.42 -0.12 -25.63
C ALA A 92 13.06 -0.85 -25.69
N LEU A 93 13.03 -2.14 -25.42
CA LEU A 93 11.81 -2.93 -25.40
C LEU A 93 11.21 -3.10 -23.99
N ASP A 94 11.77 -2.43 -23.00
CA ASP A 94 11.30 -2.54 -21.63
C ASP A 94 10.65 -1.24 -21.17
N ILE A 95 9.74 -1.36 -20.21
CA ILE A 95 9.20 -0.24 -19.47
C ILE A 95 9.87 -0.25 -18.09
N VAL A 96 10.37 0.89 -17.65
CA VAL A 96 10.97 1.06 -16.33
C VAL A 96 10.13 2.04 -15.53
N MET A 97 9.64 1.59 -14.40
CA MET A 97 8.94 2.42 -13.42
C MET A 97 9.83 2.63 -12.20
N VAL A 98 9.98 3.85 -11.73
CA VAL A 98 10.46 4.14 -10.39
C VAL A 98 9.26 4.47 -9.53
N VAL A 99 9.07 3.75 -8.44
CA VAL A 99 7.89 3.87 -7.58
C VAL A 99 8.33 4.02 -6.12
N GLY A 100 7.76 5.01 -5.43
CA GLY A 100 7.93 5.24 -3.99
C GLY A 100 8.25 6.69 -3.65
N ASP A 101 8.31 6.97 -2.35
CA ASP A 101 8.35 8.35 -1.83
C ASP A 101 9.72 8.78 -1.28
N ARG A 102 10.76 7.95 -1.47
CA ARG A 102 12.12 8.34 -1.14
C ARG A 102 12.67 9.32 -2.19
N ALA A 103 12.79 10.58 -1.81
CA ALA A 103 13.17 11.67 -2.71
C ALA A 103 14.65 11.69 -3.11
N ASP A 104 15.52 11.07 -2.31
CA ASP A 104 16.97 11.10 -2.39
C ASP A 104 17.60 9.73 -2.68
N ASP A 105 16.87 8.85 -3.36
CA ASP A 105 17.36 7.52 -3.70
C ASP A 105 18.30 7.57 -4.93
N PRO A 106 19.61 7.36 -4.77
CA PRO A 106 20.58 7.47 -5.86
C PRO A 106 20.46 6.34 -6.88
N GLU A 107 20.03 5.13 -6.46
CA GLU A 107 19.82 4.00 -7.36
C GLU A 107 18.62 4.25 -8.27
N ALA A 108 17.56 4.88 -7.73
CA ALA A 108 16.38 5.27 -8.50
C ALA A 108 16.71 6.35 -9.53
N SER A 109 17.43 7.43 -9.16
CA SER A 109 17.86 8.47 -10.08
C SER A 109 18.74 7.90 -11.19
N GLN A 110 19.76 7.13 -10.85
CA GLN A 110 20.65 6.49 -11.81
C GLN A 110 19.92 5.48 -12.70
N GLY A 111 18.97 4.75 -12.11
CA GLY A 111 18.11 3.79 -12.81
C GLY A 111 17.28 4.46 -13.91
N LEU A 112 16.60 5.58 -13.60
CA LEU A 112 15.84 6.37 -14.60
C LEU A 112 16.74 6.87 -15.73
N ILE A 113 17.86 7.51 -15.40
CA ILE A 113 18.79 8.06 -16.38
C ILE A 113 19.35 6.95 -17.28
N ALA A 114 19.73 5.81 -16.70
CA ALA A 114 20.30 4.71 -17.45
C ALA A 114 19.25 4.01 -18.33
N ALA A 115 18.02 3.87 -17.86
CA ALA A 115 16.90 3.31 -18.61
C ALA A 115 16.57 4.16 -19.84
N ASP A 116 16.43 5.47 -19.66
CA ASP A 116 16.19 6.44 -20.74
C ASP A 116 17.30 6.40 -21.79
N ARG A 117 18.57 6.42 -21.37
CA ARG A 117 19.74 6.31 -22.28
C ARG A 117 19.77 5.03 -23.09
N ARG A 118 19.15 3.95 -22.58
CA ARG A 118 19.02 2.66 -23.28
C ARG A 118 17.77 2.59 -24.13
N GLY A 119 16.97 3.69 -24.17
CA GLY A 119 15.75 3.80 -24.94
C GLY A 119 14.52 3.13 -24.32
N ALA A 120 14.57 2.74 -23.06
CA ALA A 120 13.40 2.22 -22.35
C ALA A 120 12.36 3.34 -22.12
N THR A 121 11.10 2.98 -22.13
CA THR A 121 10.05 3.91 -21.66
C THR A 121 10.13 4.06 -20.16
N THR A 122 10.15 5.30 -19.64
CA THR A 122 10.34 5.57 -18.22
C THR A 122 9.11 6.23 -17.60
N VAL A 123 8.74 5.77 -16.40
CA VAL A 123 7.64 6.31 -15.59
C VAL A 123 8.15 6.54 -14.17
N LEU A 124 7.90 7.73 -13.62
CA LEU A 124 8.22 8.07 -12.24
C LEU A 124 6.94 8.28 -11.43
N VAL A 125 6.74 7.45 -10.44
CA VAL A 125 5.69 7.58 -9.41
C VAL A 125 6.38 7.94 -8.11
N GLY A 126 6.75 9.21 -7.99
CA GLY A 126 7.69 9.67 -6.98
C GLY A 126 7.15 10.81 -6.12
N PRO A 127 8.00 11.33 -5.25
CA PRO A 127 7.69 12.48 -4.41
C PRO A 127 7.51 13.75 -5.27
N PRO A 128 6.85 14.79 -4.71
CA PRO A 128 6.56 16.01 -5.45
C PRO A 128 7.81 16.91 -5.63
N ARG A 129 8.95 16.54 -5.05
CA ARG A 129 10.21 17.30 -5.07
C ARG A 129 11.39 16.41 -4.70
N GLY A 130 12.59 16.86 -5.04
CA GLY A 130 13.86 16.25 -4.65
C GLY A 130 14.61 15.61 -5.81
N PRO A 131 15.85 15.11 -5.54
CA PRO A 131 16.78 14.65 -6.56
C PRO A 131 16.21 13.66 -7.59
N VAL A 132 15.43 12.66 -7.14
CA VAL A 132 14.84 11.66 -8.06
C VAL A 132 13.94 12.32 -9.11
N LEU A 133 13.17 13.35 -8.73
CA LEU A 133 12.32 14.09 -9.67
C LEU A 133 13.15 15.08 -10.51
N GLU A 134 14.10 15.76 -9.90
CA GLU A 134 14.95 16.77 -10.56
C GLU A 134 15.87 16.13 -11.61
N ASP A 135 16.34 14.91 -11.36
CA ASP A 135 17.21 14.13 -12.24
C ASP A 135 16.43 13.37 -13.33
N ALA A 136 15.09 13.33 -13.25
CA ALA A 136 14.28 12.58 -14.20
C ALA A 136 14.46 13.09 -15.63
N PRO A 137 14.75 12.20 -16.60
CA PRO A 137 14.85 12.56 -18.01
C PRO A 137 13.58 13.23 -18.53
N SER A 138 13.71 14.16 -19.47
CA SER A 138 12.57 14.93 -20.00
C SER A 138 11.48 14.09 -20.69
N GLY A 139 11.82 12.87 -21.11
CA GLY A 139 10.88 11.90 -21.68
C GLY A 139 10.16 11.03 -20.65
N THR A 140 10.50 11.15 -19.37
CA THR A 140 9.88 10.37 -18.30
C THR A 140 8.46 10.89 -18.01
N VAL A 141 7.50 9.97 -18.01
CA VAL A 141 6.15 10.29 -17.52
C VAL A 141 6.19 10.42 -16.00
N VAL A 142 5.76 11.55 -15.47
CA VAL A 142 5.73 11.79 -14.03
C VAL A 142 4.30 11.71 -13.51
N VAL A 143 4.06 10.81 -12.58
CA VAL A 143 2.83 10.74 -11.78
C VAL A 143 3.06 11.53 -10.50
N PRO A 144 2.45 12.72 -10.37
CA PRO A 144 2.74 13.59 -9.24
C PRO A 144 2.15 13.05 -7.93
N ALA A 145 2.89 13.23 -6.82
CA ALA A 145 2.31 13.12 -5.48
C ALA A 145 1.64 14.44 -5.11
N LEU A 146 0.63 14.36 -4.24
CA LEU A 146 0.03 15.56 -3.66
C LEU A 146 1.03 16.26 -2.73
N PRO A 147 1.30 17.56 -2.91
CA PRO A 147 2.31 18.28 -2.13
C PRO A 147 1.91 18.50 -0.67
N THR A 148 0.64 18.28 -0.33
CA THR A 148 0.05 18.50 0.99
C THR A 148 0.02 17.25 1.86
N VAL A 149 0.41 16.09 1.33
CA VAL A 149 0.38 14.80 2.04
C VAL A 149 1.80 14.40 2.42
N PHE A 150 1.98 13.99 3.66
CA PHE A 150 3.26 13.49 4.18
C PHE A 150 3.22 11.97 4.31
N GLY A 151 4.20 11.32 3.74
CA GLY A 151 4.34 9.86 3.81
C GLY A 151 3.93 9.13 2.53
N ALA A 152 4.19 7.83 2.54
CA ALA A 152 3.92 6.97 1.41
C ALA A 152 2.42 6.74 1.23
N SER A 153 1.92 6.86 -0.02
CA SER A 153 0.56 6.50 -0.41
C SER A 153 0.54 5.12 -1.05
N PRO A 154 0.02 4.10 -0.35
CA PRO A 154 -0.13 2.78 -0.93
C PRO A 154 -1.12 2.79 -2.10
N ALA A 155 -2.22 3.54 -2.03
CA ALA A 155 -3.19 3.61 -3.12
C ALA A 155 -2.58 4.19 -4.38
N ARG A 156 -1.83 5.32 -4.30
CA ARG A 156 -1.14 5.88 -5.47
C ARG A 156 -0.18 4.86 -6.12
N SER A 157 0.62 4.19 -5.30
CA SER A 157 1.60 3.20 -5.78
C SER A 157 0.91 2.01 -6.44
N ILE A 158 -0.14 1.46 -5.82
CA ILE A 158 -0.95 0.36 -6.36
C ILE A 158 -1.58 0.76 -7.69
N ILE A 159 -2.28 1.88 -7.69
CA ILE A 159 -3.03 2.36 -8.87
C ILE A 159 -2.08 2.70 -10.01
N ALA A 160 -0.95 3.36 -9.75
CA ALA A 160 -0.01 3.70 -10.81
C ALA A 160 0.62 2.46 -11.47
N VAL A 161 1.00 1.46 -10.68
CA VAL A 161 1.52 0.18 -11.22
C VAL A 161 0.41 -0.54 -12.02
N GLY A 162 -0.81 -0.61 -11.47
CA GLY A 162 -1.96 -1.19 -12.16
C GLY A 162 -2.27 -0.48 -13.48
N THR A 163 -2.29 0.85 -13.47
CA THR A 163 -2.55 1.69 -14.65
C THR A 163 -1.57 1.44 -15.78
N VAL A 164 -0.27 1.35 -15.49
CA VAL A 164 0.73 1.03 -16.53
C VAL A 164 0.45 -0.32 -17.16
N LEU A 165 0.09 -1.34 -16.38
CA LEU A 165 -0.24 -2.67 -16.91
C LEU A 165 -1.55 -2.65 -17.72
N ASP A 166 -2.57 -1.94 -17.25
CA ASP A 166 -3.86 -1.85 -17.93
C ASP A 166 -3.76 -1.12 -19.27
N LEU A 167 -3.00 -0.02 -19.32
CA LEU A 167 -2.79 0.77 -20.53
C LEU A 167 -2.10 0.00 -21.68
N LEU A 168 -1.40 -1.10 -21.39
CA LEU A 168 -0.85 -1.94 -22.46
C LEU A 168 -1.95 -2.56 -23.34
N GLU A 169 -3.17 -2.70 -22.82
CA GLU A 169 -4.25 -3.45 -23.46
C GLU A 169 -5.55 -2.66 -23.58
N GLU A 170 -5.80 -1.75 -22.66
CA GLU A 170 -7.07 -1.04 -22.51
C GLU A 170 -7.00 0.40 -23.01
N ASP A 171 -8.13 0.90 -23.49
CA ASP A 171 -8.27 2.30 -23.91
C ASP A 171 -7.99 3.26 -22.72
N PRO A 172 -7.13 4.28 -22.91
CA PRO A 172 -6.80 5.23 -21.85
C PRO A 172 -8.00 5.94 -21.23
N GLY A 173 -9.05 6.23 -22.03
CA GLY A 173 -10.27 6.86 -21.54
C GLY A 173 -11.06 5.96 -20.61
N LEU A 174 -11.13 4.66 -20.89
CA LEU A 174 -11.78 3.68 -20.00
C LEU A 174 -10.99 3.49 -18.71
N VAL A 175 -9.66 3.43 -18.80
CA VAL A 175 -8.81 3.33 -17.62
C VAL A 175 -9.01 4.56 -16.73
N MET A 176 -9.00 5.76 -17.29
CA MET A 176 -9.19 7.00 -16.54
C MET A 176 -10.56 7.05 -15.85
N GLN A 177 -11.65 6.67 -16.54
CA GLN A 177 -12.98 6.62 -15.95
C GLN A 177 -13.03 5.66 -14.76
N ARG A 178 -12.47 4.45 -14.91
CA ARG A 178 -12.40 3.45 -13.83
C ARG A 178 -11.63 3.97 -12.63
N LEU A 179 -10.54 4.70 -12.83
CA LEU A 179 -9.78 5.31 -11.74
C LEU A 179 -10.58 6.35 -10.97
N ASP A 180 -11.38 7.17 -11.65
CA ASP A 180 -12.26 8.13 -10.99
C ASP A 180 -13.36 7.44 -10.17
N GLU A 181 -13.91 6.34 -10.67
CA GLU A 181 -14.89 5.52 -9.94
C GLU A 181 -14.26 4.90 -8.68
N ILE A 182 -13.05 4.31 -8.81
CA ILE A 182 -12.31 3.75 -7.66
C ILE A 182 -12.01 4.85 -6.62
N ALA A 183 -11.60 6.04 -7.06
CA ALA A 183 -11.33 7.15 -6.16
C ALA A 183 -12.57 7.55 -5.36
N GLY A 184 -13.75 7.55 -5.99
CA GLY A 184 -15.02 7.81 -5.33
C GLY A 184 -15.34 6.78 -4.24
N VAL A 185 -15.19 5.49 -4.56
CA VAL A 185 -15.39 4.41 -3.59
C VAL A 185 -14.43 4.52 -2.40
N VAL A 186 -13.16 4.84 -2.66
CA VAL A 186 -12.16 5.04 -1.59
C VAL A 186 -12.52 6.22 -0.70
N ASP A 187 -13.00 7.34 -1.27
CA ASP A 187 -13.42 8.49 -0.47
C ASP A 187 -14.63 8.14 0.42
N GLU A 188 -15.62 7.41 -0.11
CA GLU A 188 -16.79 6.94 0.65
C GLU A 188 -16.39 6.02 1.81
N GLU A 189 -15.49 5.07 1.57
CA GLU A 189 -14.96 4.18 2.62
C GLU A 189 -14.19 4.96 3.69
N LEU A 190 -13.37 5.93 3.30
CA LEU A 190 -12.62 6.76 4.24
C LEU A 190 -13.53 7.61 5.13
N GLU A 191 -14.68 8.07 4.63
CA GLU A 191 -15.68 8.74 5.47
C GLU A 191 -16.23 7.80 6.57
N GLN A 192 -16.41 6.50 6.26
CA GLN A 192 -16.84 5.50 7.25
C GLN A 192 -15.75 5.22 8.31
N LEU A 193 -14.49 5.38 7.94
CA LEU A 193 -13.33 5.15 8.80
C LEU A 193 -12.88 6.40 9.58
N SER A 194 -13.57 7.53 9.42
CA SER A 194 -13.24 8.78 10.11
C SER A 194 -13.10 8.57 11.63
N PRO A 195 -12.02 9.07 12.27
CA PRO A 195 -11.81 8.94 13.71
C PRO A 195 -12.85 9.66 14.56
N GLU A 196 -13.69 10.51 13.96
CA GLU A 196 -14.81 11.17 14.63
C GLU A 196 -16.00 10.22 14.86
N ARG A 197 -16.04 9.10 14.14
CA ARG A 197 -17.09 8.10 14.30
C ARG A 197 -16.84 7.22 15.52
N ASP A 198 -17.93 6.85 16.19
CA ASP A 198 -17.85 5.95 17.35
C ASP A 198 -17.25 4.59 16.96
N VAL A 199 -16.45 4.01 17.86
CA VAL A 199 -15.78 2.71 17.66
C VAL A 199 -16.76 1.59 17.33
N VAL A 200 -17.98 1.63 17.86
CA VAL A 200 -19.02 0.61 17.62
C VAL A 200 -19.40 0.51 16.14
N VAL A 201 -19.30 1.62 15.41
CA VAL A 201 -19.68 1.71 13.98
C VAL A 201 -18.48 1.95 13.06
N ASN A 202 -17.26 1.97 13.59
CA ASN A 202 -16.05 2.22 12.82
C ASN A 202 -15.19 0.95 12.76
N PRO A 203 -15.20 0.20 11.65
CA PRO A 203 -14.48 -1.06 11.55
C PRO A 203 -12.95 -0.89 11.62
N GLY A 204 -12.42 0.25 11.17
CA GLY A 204 -10.99 0.55 11.28
C GLY A 204 -10.54 0.71 12.74
N ARG A 205 -11.35 1.35 13.58
CA ARG A 205 -11.08 1.47 15.02
C ARG A 205 -11.19 0.12 15.72
N GLN A 206 -12.18 -0.70 15.38
CA GLN A 206 -12.33 -2.06 15.92
C GLN A 206 -11.13 -2.93 15.56
N LEU A 207 -10.68 -2.87 14.31
CA LEU A 207 -9.50 -3.60 13.86
C LEU A 207 -8.22 -3.11 14.56
N ARG A 208 -8.08 -1.81 14.77
CA ARG A 208 -6.96 -1.23 15.53
C ARG A 208 -6.96 -1.71 16.98
N GLU A 209 -8.10 -1.66 17.67
CA GLU A 209 -8.22 -2.17 19.05
C GLU A 209 -7.92 -3.65 19.13
N PHE A 210 -8.34 -4.43 18.13
CA PHE A 210 -7.97 -5.84 18.04
C PHE A 210 -6.46 -6.05 17.93
N GLY A 211 -5.73 -5.19 17.20
CA GLY A 211 -4.27 -5.28 17.05
C GLY A 211 -3.47 -4.66 18.21
N GLU A 212 -4.11 -3.87 19.09
CA GLU A 212 -3.42 -3.13 20.12
C GLU A 212 -2.79 -4.05 21.17
N LEU A 213 -1.54 -3.74 21.56
CA LEU A 213 -0.75 -4.54 22.51
C LEU A 213 -0.59 -6.02 22.13
N ALA A 214 -0.71 -6.34 20.85
CA ALA A 214 -0.55 -7.69 20.32
C ALA A 214 0.55 -7.76 19.25
N ARG A 215 1.05 -8.96 18.98
CA ARG A 215 1.70 -9.31 17.73
C ARG A 215 0.61 -9.75 16.78
N VAL A 216 0.63 -9.25 15.55
CA VAL A 216 -0.43 -9.55 14.60
C VAL A 216 0.11 -10.36 13.43
N LEU A 217 -0.52 -11.49 13.15
CA LEU A 217 -0.33 -12.22 11.91
C LEU A 217 -1.45 -11.88 10.93
N HIS A 218 -1.09 -11.57 9.71
CA HIS A 218 -2.01 -11.42 8.61
C HIS A 218 -2.00 -12.68 7.77
N THR A 219 -3.17 -13.14 7.35
CA THR A 219 -3.34 -14.30 6.47
C THR A 219 -4.54 -14.13 5.56
N GLY A 220 -4.69 -15.04 4.60
CA GLY A 220 -5.85 -15.16 3.72
C GLY A 220 -5.76 -16.48 2.99
N ARG A 221 -6.91 -17.13 2.77
CA ARG A 221 -6.99 -18.41 2.05
C ARG A 221 -6.94 -18.20 0.55
N SER A 222 -7.66 -17.19 0.07
CA SER A 222 -7.68 -16.82 -1.33
C SER A 222 -6.38 -16.13 -1.75
N ARG A 223 -6.07 -16.14 -3.06
CA ARG A 223 -4.94 -15.37 -3.60
C ARG A 223 -5.06 -13.89 -3.25
N HIS A 224 -6.27 -13.35 -3.32
CA HIS A 224 -6.57 -11.95 -3.04
C HIS A 224 -6.37 -11.65 -1.55
N GLY A 225 -6.96 -12.45 -0.67
CA GLY A 225 -6.80 -12.30 0.78
C GLY A 225 -5.33 -12.37 1.21
N PHE A 226 -4.56 -13.31 0.63
CA PHE A 226 -3.14 -13.39 0.94
C PHE A 226 -2.33 -12.20 0.41
N ALA A 227 -2.68 -11.66 -0.77
CA ALA A 227 -2.04 -10.45 -1.30
C ALA A 227 -2.31 -9.23 -0.41
N ILE A 228 -3.54 -9.09 0.12
CA ILE A 228 -3.88 -8.07 1.10
C ILE A 228 -3.08 -8.28 2.39
N ALA A 229 -3.02 -9.52 2.89
CA ALA A 229 -2.27 -9.87 4.09
C ALA A 229 -0.79 -9.46 4.01
N GLU A 230 -0.12 -9.72 2.88
CA GLU A 230 1.26 -9.29 2.67
C GLU A 230 1.41 -7.77 2.70
N LEU A 231 0.54 -7.04 2.01
CA LEU A 231 0.55 -5.58 2.01
C LEU A 231 0.32 -5.02 3.42
N MET A 232 -0.71 -5.52 4.11
CA MET A 232 -1.08 -5.06 5.44
C MET A 232 0.00 -5.34 6.48
N SER A 233 0.71 -6.48 6.39
CA SER A 233 1.82 -6.77 7.31
C SER A 233 2.94 -5.73 7.21
N VAL A 234 3.24 -5.24 6.02
CA VAL A 234 4.22 -4.17 5.80
C VAL A 234 3.71 -2.84 6.32
N LEU A 235 2.47 -2.46 5.98
CA LEU A 235 1.89 -1.18 6.40
C LEU A 235 1.80 -1.07 7.93
N TRP A 236 1.37 -2.14 8.60
CA TRP A 236 1.28 -2.17 10.06
C TRP A 236 2.65 -2.11 10.73
N SER A 237 3.63 -2.87 10.21
CA SER A 237 5.01 -2.82 10.73
C SER A 237 5.62 -1.42 10.63
N LEU A 238 5.39 -0.71 9.52
CA LEU A 238 5.85 0.68 9.35
C LEU A 238 5.15 1.69 10.26
N LYS A 239 3.95 1.35 10.75
CA LYS A 239 3.23 2.14 11.77
C LYS A 239 3.60 1.73 13.21
N GLY A 240 4.59 0.86 13.38
CA GLY A 240 5.08 0.43 14.69
C GLY A 240 4.28 -0.68 15.35
N LEU A 241 3.38 -1.34 14.63
CA LEU A 241 2.64 -2.50 15.10
C LEU A 241 3.41 -3.79 14.74
N PRO A 242 3.83 -4.60 15.71
CA PRO A 242 4.52 -5.87 15.42
C PRO A 242 3.65 -6.77 14.56
N SER A 243 4.06 -6.95 13.32
CA SER A 243 3.20 -7.53 12.29
C SER A 243 3.98 -8.48 11.38
N GLY A 244 3.35 -9.55 10.96
CA GLY A 244 3.90 -10.54 10.05
C GLY A 244 2.83 -11.13 9.14
N VAL A 245 3.25 -11.96 8.19
CA VAL A 245 2.36 -12.70 7.29
C VAL A 245 2.72 -14.18 7.32
N ALA A 246 1.71 -15.04 7.29
CA ALA A 246 1.88 -16.48 7.13
C ALA A 246 0.76 -17.04 6.25
N ALA A 247 1.06 -18.09 5.49
CA ALA A 247 0.04 -18.79 4.73
C ALA A 247 -0.90 -19.55 5.68
N MET A 248 -2.17 -19.69 5.28
CA MET A 248 -3.20 -20.29 6.13
C MET A 248 -2.87 -21.75 6.51
N ASP A 249 -2.38 -22.52 5.55
CA ASP A 249 -1.95 -23.91 5.73
C ASP A 249 -0.73 -24.04 6.67
N GLU A 250 0.16 -23.05 6.66
CA GLU A 250 1.31 -23.00 7.59
C GLU A 250 0.84 -22.72 9.02
N LEU A 251 -0.19 -21.89 9.20
CA LEU A 251 -0.76 -21.58 10.51
C LEU A 251 -1.49 -22.78 11.13
N GLU A 252 -2.15 -23.61 10.31
CA GLU A 252 -2.81 -24.85 10.79
C GLU A 252 -1.83 -25.88 11.32
N ILE A 253 -0.58 -25.87 10.84
CA ILE A 253 0.49 -26.81 11.24
C ILE A 253 1.37 -26.22 12.34
N ALA A 254 1.38 -24.88 12.51
CA ALA A 254 2.24 -24.22 13.46
C ALA A 254 1.95 -24.67 14.90
N PRO A 255 2.99 -24.86 15.74
CA PRO A 255 2.78 -25.14 17.15
C PRO A 255 1.95 -24.01 17.77
N GLN A 256 0.82 -24.38 18.38
CA GLN A 256 0.02 -23.41 19.10
C GLN A 256 0.87 -22.77 20.20
N ALA A 257 0.78 -21.44 20.34
CA ALA A 257 1.40 -20.77 21.47
C ALA A 257 0.95 -21.42 22.76
N PRO A 258 1.83 -21.57 23.76
CA PRO A 258 1.47 -22.18 25.03
C PRO A 258 0.22 -21.47 25.57
N THR A 259 -0.79 -22.28 25.89
CA THR A 259 -2.04 -21.82 26.51
C THR A 259 -1.68 -21.00 27.75
N ARG A 260 -2.29 -19.82 27.84
CA ARG A 260 -2.13 -18.97 29.02
C ARG A 260 -2.43 -19.80 30.25
N ASP A 261 -1.44 -19.94 31.13
CA ASP A 261 -1.66 -20.60 32.40
C ASP A 261 -2.65 -19.79 33.23
N LEU A 262 -3.85 -20.33 33.42
CA LEU A 262 -4.92 -19.66 34.16
C LEU A 262 -4.56 -19.47 35.65
N PHE A 263 -3.54 -20.20 36.14
CA PHE A 263 -3.07 -20.15 37.51
C PHE A 263 -1.76 -19.37 37.68
N HIS A 264 -1.27 -18.73 36.60
CA HIS A 264 -0.09 -17.90 36.64
C HIS A 264 -0.26 -16.73 37.63
N ASP A 265 0.56 -16.70 38.65
CA ASP A 265 0.62 -15.60 39.62
C ASP A 265 1.85 -14.74 39.33
N PRO A 266 1.67 -13.48 38.83
CA PRO A 266 2.79 -12.61 38.50
C PRO A 266 3.76 -12.31 39.64
N LEU A 267 3.34 -12.53 40.90
CA LEU A 267 4.18 -12.34 42.08
C LEU A 267 5.03 -13.56 42.40
N LEU A 268 4.57 -14.76 42.01
CA LEU A 268 5.27 -16.02 42.26
C LEU A 268 6.02 -16.51 41.03
N ASP A 269 5.44 -16.38 39.86
CA ASP A 269 5.94 -16.96 38.62
C ASP A 269 6.67 -15.93 37.73
N GLY A 270 6.68 -14.65 38.15
CA GLY A 270 7.25 -13.55 37.36
C GLY A 270 6.27 -12.97 36.34
N PRO A 271 6.65 -11.88 35.64
CA PRO A 271 5.78 -11.27 34.65
C PRO A 271 5.54 -12.21 33.45
N LEU A 272 4.32 -12.23 32.94
CA LEU A 272 4.02 -12.89 31.67
C LEU A 272 4.72 -12.14 30.52
N ASP A 273 5.81 -12.70 30.02
CA ASP A 273 6.60 -12.13 28.91
C ASP A 273 5.94 -12.31 27.53
N LEU A 274 4.75 -12.89 27.45
CA LEU A 274 4.13 -13.20 26.17
C LEU A 274 3.13 -12.12 25.75
N VAL A 275 3.57 -11.28 24.82
CA VAL A 275 2.66 -10.42 24.04
C VAL A 275 1.73 -11.34 23.25
N PRO A 276 0.40 -11.20 23.37
CA PRO A 276 -0.55 -12.09 22.70
C PRO A 276 -0.36 -12.05 21.18
N LEU A 277 -0.54 -13.19 20.53
CA LEU A 277 -0.58 -13.32 19.10
C LEU A 277 -2.04 -13.28 18.64
N ARG A 278 -2.37 -12.40 17.73
CA ARG A 278 -3.70 -12.27 17.10
C ARG A 278 -3.58 -12.45 15.60
N THR A 279 -4.59 -13.04 14.99
CA THR A 279 -4.60 -13.29 13.55
C THR A 279 -5.69 -12.47 12.86
N VAL A 280 -5.33 -11.76 11.80
CA VAL A 280 -6.28 -11.08 10.91
C VAL A 280 -6.37 -11.85 9.61
N VAL A 281 -7.58 -12.31 9.27
CA VAL A 281 -7.87 -13.08 8.06
C VAL A 281 -8.55 -12.17 7.05
N TRP A 282 -7.92 -11.95 5.91
CA TRP A 282 -8.34 -10.98 4.91
C TRP A 282 -9.17 -11.60 3.79
N ALA A 283 -10.21 -10.86 3.37
CA ALA A 283 -11.10 -11.22 2.25
C ALA A 283 -11.72 -12.62 2.41
N GLU A 284 -12.14 -12.93 3.64
CA GLU A 284 -12.75 -14.22 3.99
C GLU A 284 -13.93 -14.01 4.94
N ASP A 285 -14.82 -14.97 4.97
CA ASP A 285 -15.96 -14.97 5.89
C ASP A 285 -15.53 -15.23 7.34
N PRO A 286 -16.33 -14.77 8.33
CA PRO A 286 -16.06 -15.00 9.75
C PRO A 286 -15.86 -16.47 10.13
N ASP A 287 -16.53 -17.39 9.44
CA ASP A 287 -16.42 -18.83 9.67
C ASP A 287 -14.98 -19.35 9.42
N VAL A 288 -14.25 -18.72 8.51
CA VAL A 288 -12.85 -19.07 8.22
C VAL A 288 -11.96 -18.65 9.39
N ALA A 289 -12.17 -17.45 9.93
CA ALA A 289 -11.43 -16.97 11.10
C ALA A 289 -11.72 -17.81 12.35
N ALA A 290 -12.94 -18.32 12.51
CA ALA A 290 -13.32 -19.16 13.64
C ALA A 290 -12.53 -20.48 13.74
N THR A 291 -11.83 -20.88 12.68
CA THR A 291 -10.94 -22.05 12.69
C THR A 291 -9.58 -21.78 13.35
N LEU A 292 -9.23 -20.51 13.55
CA LEU A 292 -7.96 -20.09 14.12
C LEU A 292 -8.16 -19.46 15.51
N PRO A 293 -7.21 -19.66 16.45
CA PRO A 293 -7.28 -19.02 17.76
C PRO A 293 -7.07 -17.50 17.64
N ASP A 294 -7.81 -16.74 18.44
CA ASP A 294 -7.72 -15.28 18.53
C ASP A 294 -7.67 -14.59 17.15
N ALA A 295 -8.57 -15.00 16.25
CA ALA A 295 -8.62 -14.50 14.88
C ALA A 295 -9.84 -13.60 14.63
N LEU A 296 -9.64 -12.61 13.76
CA LEU A 296 -10.65 -11.69 13.24
C LEU A 296 -10.67 -11.75 11.72
N ALA A 297 -11.84 -11.99 11.13
CA ALA A 297 -12.04 -11.87 9.68
C ALA A 297 -12.32 -10.41 9.30
N VAL A 298 -11.68 -9.97 8.23
CA VAL A 298 -12.01 -8.72 7.54
C VAL A 298 -12.53 -9.09 6.17
N ASN A 299 -13.84 -8.94 5.98
CA ASN A 299 -14.46 -9.15 4.68
C ASN A 299 -14.14 -7.93 3.80
N CYS A 300 -13.61 -8.19 2.61
CA CYS A 300 -13.41 -7.19 1.58
C CYS A 300 -14.43 -7.52 0.49
N GLU A 301 -15.58 -6.85 0.51
CA GLU A 301 -16.54 -6.98 -0.58
C GLU A 301 -15.85 -6.52 -1.87
N THR A 302 -15.68 -7.44 -2.81
CA THR A 302 -15.27 -7.09 -4.17
C THR A 302 -16.48 -6.42 -4.82
N PRO A 303 -16.38 -5.16 -5.26
CA PRO A 303 -17.40 -4.60 -6.14
C PRO A 303 -17.52 -5.50 -7.36
N GLY A 304 -18.75 -5.97 -7.64
CA GLY A 304 -19.06 -6.90 -8.73
C GLY A 304 -18.78 -6.34 -10.11
#